data_30b31c9eaeba080a7fc962d45fbd60ca
#
_entry.id   30b31c9eaeba080a7fc962d45fbd60ca
#
_cell.length_a   1.000
_cell.length_b   1.000
_cell.length_c   1.000
_cell.angle_alpha   90.00
_cell.angle_beta   90.00
_cell.angle_gamma   90.00
#
_symmetry.space_group_name_H-M   'P 1'
#
loop_
_entity.id
_entity.type
_entity.pdbx_description
1 polymer ?
#
loop_
_entity_poly.entity_id
_entity_poly.type
_entity_poly.pdbx_seq_one_letter_code
_entity_poly.pdbx_strand_id
1 'polypeptide(L)'
;GIGFDAHIANLFATTKKRGFFSYIKLALRELSYKAKEYEICYNSISKKIKAFAIVFANASQYGNDARIAPNAITNNGLIDFVIVKKFPNWKIPFFILDVLRGKTHLNKNVEILKLKELTIKTDNKIVHLDGEVKKVISPISIKISDRKLKIFVP
;
A
#
# COMPACT_ATOMS: atom_id res chain seq x y z
N GLY A 1 -4.82 0.94 -0.22
CA GLY A 1 -4.01 -0.26 -0.44
C GLY A 1 -4.83 -1.54 -0.55
N ILE A 2 -4.24 -2.62 -1.01
CA ILE A 2 -4.86 -3.94 -1.23
C ILE A 2 -3.92 -5.06 -0.76
N GLY A 3 -4.45 -6.24 -0.46
CA GLY A 3 -3.68 -7.39 0.04
C GLY A 3 -3.54 -7.37 1.54
N PHE A 4 -2.32 -7.63 2.06
CA PHE A 4 -2.05 -7.65 3.50
C PHE A 4 -2.42 -6.33 4.19
N ASP A 5 -2.16 -5.23 3.54
CA ASP A 5 -2.47 -3.90 4.02
C ASP A 5 -3.98 -3.71 4.30
N ALA A 6 -4.83 -4.04 3.32
CA ALA A 6 -6.28 -4.01 3.50
C ALA A 6 -6.78 -5.05 4.51
N HIS A 7 -6.11 -6.21 4.60
CA HIS A 7 -6.42 -7.24 5.59
C HIS A 7 -6.20 -6.72 7.01
N ILE A 8 -5.04 -6.11 7.27
CA ILE A 8 -4.74 -5.53 8.59
C ILE A 8 -5.66 -4.36 8.92
N ALA A 9 -5.94 -3.47 7.95
CA ALA A 9 -6.89 -2.38 8.15
C ALA A 9 -8.28 -2.90 8.54
N ASN A 10 -8.75 -3.97 7.89
CA ASN A 10 -10.04 -4.60 8.20
C ASN A 10 -10.08 -5.18 9.63
N LEU A 11 -9.04 -5.88 10.05
CA LEU A 11 -8.95 -6.39 11.42
C LEU A 11 -8.81 -5.27 12.43
N PHE A 12 -8.03 -4.24 12.11
CA PHE A 12 -7.82 -3.10 13.00
C PHE A 12 -9.08 -2.28 13.21
N ALA A 13 -9.96 -2.18 12.20
CA ALA A 13 -11.24 -1.48 12.30
C ALA A 13 -12.15 -2.06 13.40
N THR A 14 -12.02 -3.34 13.71
CA THR A 14 -12.78 -4.03 14.77
C THR A 14 -12.11 -4.03 16.13
N THR A 15 -10.86 -3.53 16.23
CA THR A 15 -10.12 -3.51 17.50
C THR A 15 -10.49 -2.28 18.34
N LYS A 16 -10.57 -2.46 19.68
CA LYS A 16 -10.80 -1.37 20.63
C LYS A 16 -9.53 -0.53 20.88
N LYS A 17 -8.35 -1.14 20.73
CA LYS A 17 -7.06 -0.46 20.96
C LYS A 17 -6.62 0.23 19.69
N ARG A 18 -6.48 1.56 19.73
CA ARG A 18 -5.99 2.40 18.65
C ARG A 18 -4.49 2.68 18.80
N GLY A 19 -3.86 3.17 17.74
CA GLY A 19 -2.47 3.63 17.72
C GLY A 19 -1.53 2.72 16.94
N PHE A 20 -0.41 3.30 16.56
CA PHE A 20 0.59 2.71 15.66
C PHE A 20 1.17 1.37 16.17
N PHE A 21 1.52 1.30 17.46
CA PHE A 21 2.06 0.06 18.06
C PHE A 21 1.04 -1.09 18.04
N SER A 22 -0.25 -0.77 18.24
CA SER A 22 -1.32 -1.77 18.16
C SER A 22 -1.48 -2.29 16.73
N TYR A 23 -1.33 -1.43 15.73
CA TYR A 23 -1.34 -1.79 14.32
C TYR A 23 -0.16 -2.71 13.98
N ILE A 24 1.07 -2.35 14.38
CA ILE A 24 2.26 -3.20 14.17
C ILE A 24 2.11 -4.55 14.86
N LYS A 25 1.63 -4.59 16.10
CA LYS A 25 1.42 -5.84 16.84
C LYS A 25 0.43 -6.75 16.11
N LEU A 26 -0.65 -6.20 15.57
CA LEU A 26 -1.62 -6.93 14.77
C LEU A 26 -0.98 -7.46 13.48
N ALA A 27 -0.25 -6.61 12.75
CA ALA A 27 0.46 -7.00 11.55
C ALA A 27 1.45 -8.15 11.80
N LEU A 28 2.18 -8.12 12.92
CA LEU A 28 3.09 -9.20 13.32
C LEU A 28 2.38 -10.51 13.67
N ARG A 29 1.12 -10.48 14.09
CA ARG A 29 0.32 -11.70 14.33
C ARG A 29 -0.17 -12.34 13.04
N GLU A 30 -0.42 -11.53 12.02
CA GLU A 30 -1.01 -11.95 10.75
C GLU A 30 0.04 -12.32 9.67
N LEU A 31 1.28 -12.62 10.07
CA LEU A 31 2.38 -12.96 9.15
C LEU A 31 2.19 -14.25 8.35
N SER A 32 1.23 -15.09 8.75
CA SER A 32 0.79 -16.24 7.97
C SER A 32 0.05 -15.88 6.68
N TYR A 33 -0.35 -14.63 6.52
CA TYR A 33 -1.03 -14.14 5.31
C TYR A 33 -0.20 -14.48 4.06
N LYS A 34 -0.86 -15.05 3.07
CA LYS A 34 -0.19 -15.48 1.82
C LYS A 34 -0.22 -14.37 0.79
N ALA A 35 0.92 -14.18 0.10
CA ALA A 35 0.95 -13.33 -1.08
C ALA A 35 -0.04 -13.84 -2.13
N LYS A 36 -0.76 -12.92 -2.75
CA LYS A 36 -1.78 -13.21 -3.77
C LYS A 36 -1.30 -12.82 -5.16
N GLU A 37 -1.96 -13.38 -6.16
CA GLU A 37 -1.72 -13.02 -7.55
C GLU A 37 -2.60 -11.84 -7.96
N TYR A 38 -2.02 -10.95 -8.74
CA TYR A 38 -2.65 -9.77 -9.30
C TYR A 38 -2.25 -9.65 -10.75
N GLU A 39 -3.18 -9.29 -11.62
CA GLU A 39 -2.86 -8.81 -12.95
C GLU A 39 -2.94 -7.28 -12.93
N ILE A 40 -1.81 -6.62 -13.16
CA ILE A 40 -1.72 -5.16 -13.21
C ILE A 40 -1.62 -4.71 -14.65
N CYS A 41 -2.43 -3.69 -15.01
CA CYS A 41 -2.47 -3.14 -16.36
C CYS A 41 -2.20 -1.63 -16.28
N TYR A 42 -1.19 -1.16 -17.03
CA TYR A 42 -0.79 0.24 -17.14
C TYR A 42 -0.01 0.49 -18.44
N ASN A 43 -0.14 1.64 -19.04
CA ASN A 43 0.58 2.05 -20.25
C ASN A 43 0.58 0.95 -21.35
N SER A 44 -0.59 0.34 -21.60
CA SER A 44 -0.76 -0.78 -22.55
C SER A 44 0.01 -2.07 -22.17
N ILE A 45 0.60 -2.15 -20.99
CA ILE A 45 1.27 -3.34 -20.46
C ILE A 45 0.30 -4.08 -19.54
N SER A 46 0.20 -5.39 -19.68
CA SER A 46 -0.45 -6.29 -18.72
C SER A 46 0.59 -7.25 -18.15
N LYS A 47 0.69 -7.30 -16.82
CA LYS A 47 1.68 -8.12 -16.11
C LYS A 47 1.04 -8.84 -14.92
N LYS A 48 1.24 -10.14 -14.84
CA LYS A 48 0.90 -10.92 -13.63
C LYS A 48 2.01 -10.79 -12.60
N ILE A 49 1.65 -10.47 -11.38
CA ILE A 49 2.57 -10.32 -10.25
C ILE A 49 2.05 -11.09 -9.04
N LYS A 50 2.96 -11.54 -8.20
CA LYS A 50 2.65 -12.09 -6.88
C LYS A 50 3.11 -11.12 -5.83
N ALA A 51 2.16 -10.50 -5.13
CA ALA A 51 2.42 -9.47 -4.13
C ALA A 51 1.80 -9.81 -2.78
N PHE A 52 2.47 -9.40 -1.72
CA PHE A 52 1.99 -9.46 -0.35
C PHE A 52 1.02 -8.29 -0.07
N ALA A 53 1.39 -7.10 -0.56
CA ALA A 53 0.56 -5.90 -0.53
C ALA A 53 0.86 -5.02 -1.75
N ILE A 54 -0.14 -4.23 -2.18
CA ILE A 54 0.04 -3.13 -3.12
C ILE A 54 -0.55 -1.89 -2.47
N VAL A 55 0.28 -0.87 -2.25
CA VAL A 55 -0.11 0.40 -1.63
C VAL A 55 -0.17 1.48 -2.69
N PHE A 56 -1.18 2.33 -2.63
CA PHE A 56 -1.39 3.47 -3.52
C PHE A 56 -1.08 4.74 -2.73
N ALA A 57 0.09 5.31 -2.95
CA ALA A 57 0.59 6.42 -2.17
C ALA A 57 0.60 7.71 -3.01
N ASN A 58 -0.14 8.72 -2.57
CA ASN A 58 -0.09 10.07 -3.09
C ASN A 58 0.82 10.99 -2.25
N ALA A 59 1.23 10.52 -1.08
CA ALA A 59 2.14 11.19 -0.17
C ALA A 59 3.18 10.22 0.35
N SER A 60 4.32 10.74 0.82
CA SER A 60 5.43 9.91 1.30
C SER A 60 5.11 9.15 2.59
N GLN A 61 4.30 9.76 3.46
CA GLN A 61 3.93 9.23 4.76
C GLN A 61 2.64 8.42 4.73
N TYR A 62 2.70 7.31 5.43
CA TYR A 62 1.54 6.45 5.71
C TYR A 62 0.87 6.77 7.06
N GLY A 63 1.53 7.57 7.88
CA GLY A 63 1.17 7.97 9.25
C GLY A 63 2.29 7.66 10.25
N ASN A 64 2.39 8.43 11.34
CA ASN A 64 3.41 8.30 12.40
C ASN A 64 4.84 8.13 11.84
N ASP A 65 5.25 8.97 10.90
CA ASP A 65 6.55 8.93 10.23
C ASP A 65 6.87 7.63 9.46
N ALA A 66 5.92 6.71 9.33
CA ALA A 66 6.07 5.52 8.50
C ALA A 66 6.01 5.92 7.02
N ARG A 67 7.14 5.84 6.31
CA ARG A 67 7.29 6.28 4.92
C ARG A 67 7.36 5.08 3.99
N ILE A 68 6.20 4.65 3.50
CA ILE A 68 6.11 3.52 2.56
C ILE A 68 6.54 3.91 1.14
N ALA A 69 6.30 5.16 0.74
CA ALA A 69 6.69 5.73 -0.55
C ALA A 69 7.52 7.01 -0.33
N PRO A 70 8.77 6.92 0.15
CA PRO A 70 9.54 8.07 0.63
C PRO A 70 9.75 9.17 -0.42
N ASN A 71 9.71 8.80 -1.70
CA ASN A 71 9.91 9.70 -2.84
C ASN A 71 8.58 10.11 -3.53
N ALA A 72 7.42 9.89 -2.87
CA ALA A 72 6.15 10.34 -3.40
C ALA A 72 6.01 11.86 -3.25
N ILE A 73 5.50 12.49 -4.31
CA ILE A 73 5.31 13.95 -4.40
C ILE A 73 3.84 14.21 -4.67
N THR A 74 3.16 14.93 -3.77
CA THR A 74 1.71 15.12 -3.75
C THR A 74 1.15 15.92 -4.93
N ASN A 75 1.97 16.73 -5.60
CA ASN A 75 1.53 17.66 -6.65
C ASN A 75 2.15 17.38 -8.04
N ASN A 76 2.78 16.23 -8.23
CA ASN A 76 3.41 15.86 -9.51
C ASN A 76 2.44 15.17 -10.51
N GLY A 77 1.18 14.93 -10.10
CA GLY A 77 0.18 14.27 -10.93
C GLY A 77 0.43 12.76 -11.12
N LEU A 78 1.17 12.12 -10.21
CA LEU A 78 1.45 10.69 -10.22
C LEU A 78 1.08 10.06 -8.88
N ILE A 79 0.76 8.78 -8.91
CA ILE A 79 0.60 7.93 -7.74
C ILE A 79 1.80 6.98 -7.68
N ASP A 80 2.38 6.82 -6.50
CA ASP A 80 3.40 5.81 -6.25
C ASP A 80 2.70 4.48 -5.87
N PHE A 81 2.70 3.52 -6.80
CA PHE A 81 2.21 2.16 -6.56
C PHE A 81 3.33 1.33 -5.98
N VAL A 82 3.28 1.09 -4.68
CA VAL A 82 4.30 0.34 -3.94
C VAL A 82 3.91 -1.12 -3.87
N ILE A 83 4.59 -1.96 -4.63
CA ILE A 83 4.36 -3.41 -4.69
C ILE A 83 5.32 -4.08 -3.72
N VAL A 84 4.79 -4.64 -2.64
CA VAL A 84 5.56 -5.36 -1.63
C VAL A 84 5.47 -6.86 -1.93
N LYS A 85 6.59 -7.46 -2.32
CA LYS A 85 6.71 -8.91 -2.53
C LYS A 85 6.79 -9.63 -1.19
N LYS A 86 6.35 -10.91 -1.14
CA LYS A 86 6.52 -11.72 0.07
C LYS A 86 8.00 -12.01 0.29
N PHE A 87 8.44 -11.87 1.52
CA PHE A 87 9.77 -12.20 1.98
C PHE A 87 9.69 -13.00 3.30
N PRO A 88 10.77 -13.68 3.72
CA PRO A 88 10.80 -14.46 4.96
C PRO A 88 10.43 -13.61 6.17
N ASN A 89 9.67 -14.20 7.10
CA ASN A 89 9.14 -13.48 8.26
C ASN A 89 10.23 -12.85 9.14
N TRP A 90 11.43 -13.46 9.22
CA TRP A 90 12.56 -12.91 9.97
C TRP A 90 13.08 -11.57 9.42
N LYS A 91 12.76 -11.22 8.15
CA LYS A 91 13.11 -9.92 7.53
C LYS A 91 12.12 -8.81 7.86
N ILE A 92 10.98 -9.11 8.47
CA ILE A 92 9.94 -8.12 8.74
C ILE A 92 10.41 -6.99 9.66
N PRO A 93 11.17 -7.23 10.74
CA PRO A 93 11.70 -6.15 11.56
C PRO A 93 12.59 -5.18 10.74
N PHE A 94 13.38 -5.70 9.81
CA PHE A 94 14.22 -4.88 8.93
C PHE A 94 13.36 -4.09 7.94
N PHE A 95 12.30 -4.68 7.40
CA PHE A 95 11.36 -3.97 6.53
C PHE A 95 10.64 -2.84 7.28
N ILE A 96 10.19 -3.08 8.50
CA ILE A 96 9.60 -2.04 9.36
C ILE A 96 10.61 -0.91 9.57
N LEU A 97 11.87 -1.24 9.81
CA LEU A 97 12.93 -0.26 9.99
C LEU A 97 13.18 0.56 8.70
N ASP A 98 13.12 -0.09 7.51
CA ASP A 98 13.20 0.60 6.21
C ASP A 98 12.03 1.59 6.04
N VAL A 99 10.81 1.20 6.44
CA VAL A 99 9.63 2.08 6.41
C VAL A 99 9.81 3.29 7.32
N LEU A 100 10.25 3.09 8.57
CA LEU A 100 10.47 4.16 9.54
C LEU A 100 11.61 5.11 9.14
N ARG A 101 12.63 4.58 8.46
CA ARG A 101 13.77 5.36 7.97
C ARG A 101 13.55 5.97 6.57
N GLY A 102 12.41 5.71 5.93
CA GLY A 102 12.14 6.16 4.56
C GLY A 102 13.06 5.52 3.52
N LYS A 103 13.50 4.28 3.75
CA LYS A 103 14.41 3.53 2.87
C LYS A 103 13.74 2.36 2.14
N THR A 104 12.42 2.32 2.10
CA THR A 104 11.64 1.27 1.41
C THR A 104 12.02 1.10 -0.05
N HIS A 105 12.33 2.20 -0.74
CA HIS A 105 12.75 2.19 -2.15
C HIS A 105 14.08 1.47 -2.39
N LEU A 106 14.90 1.26 -1.35
CA LEU A 106 16.16 0.51 -1.42
C LEU A 106 15.96 -1.00 -1.16
N ASN A 107 14.77 -1.41 -0.72
CA ASN A 107 14.50 -2.79 -0.39
C ASN A 107 14.19 -3.58 -1.67
N LYS A 108 14.99 -4.61 -1.96
CA LYS A 108 14.85 -5.45 -3.15
C LYS A 108 13.52 -6.21 -3.28
N ASN A 109 12.75 -6.29 -2.20
CA ASN A 109 11.42 -6.90 -2.22
C ASN A 109 10.30 -5.84 -2.44
N VAL A 110 10.67 -4.60 -2.68
CA VAL A 110 9.75 -3.50 -2.98
C VAL A 110 10.01 -3.00 -4.39
N GLU A 111 8.95 -2.86 -5.16
CA GLU A 111 8.95 -2.24 -6.47
C GLU A 111 8.01 -1.04 -6.43
N ILE A 112 8.45 0.12 -6.89
CA ILE A 112 7.65 1.34 -6.90
C ILE A 112 7.44 1.79 -8.35
N LEU A 113 6.18 1.84 -8.77
CA LEU A 113 5.77 2.34 -10.08
C LEU A 113 5.12 3.71 -9.89
N LYS A 114 5.60 4.72 -10.60
CA LYS A 114 5.03 6.08 -10.64
C LYS A 114 4.14 6.22 -11.86
N LEU A 115 2.82 6.22 -11.67
CA LEU A 115 1.85 6.17 -12.78
C LEU A 115 0.70 7.14 -12.51
N LYS A 116 0.06 7.62 -13.59
CA LYS A 116 -1.19 8.39 -13.48
C LYS A 116 -2.37 7.49 -13.15
N GLU A 117 -2.34 6.26 -13.66
CA GLU A 117 -3.39 5.26 -13.47
C GLU A 117 -2.83 3.84 -13.50
N LEU A 118 -3.49 2.96 -12.79
CA LEU A 118 -3.24 1.52 -12.78
C LEU A 118 -4.58 0.78 -12.63
N THR A 119 -4.77 -0.27 -13.39
CA THR A 119 -5.90 -1.20 -13.20
C THR A 119 -5.38 -2.51 -12.62
N ILE A 120 -6.07 -3.01 -11.61
CA ILE A 120 -5.75 -4.28 -10.94
C ILE A 120 -6.91 -5.25 -11.12
N LYS A 121 -6.63 -6.43 -11.68
CA LYS A 121 -7.55 -7.56 -11.65
C LYS A 121 -7.12 -8.52 -10.54
N THR A 122 -8.06 -8.91 -9.70
CA THR A 122 -7.80 -9.71 -8.49
C THR A 122 -9.07 -10.31 -7.92
N ASP A 123 -8.93 -11.39 -7.17
CA ASP A 123 -10.03 -11.98 -6.38
C ASP A 123 -10.21 -11.30 -5.01
N ASN A 124 -9.36 -10.33 -4.67
CA ASN A 124 -9.53 -9.54 -3.45
C ASN A 124 -10.78 -8.67 -3.54
N LYS A 125 -11.62 -8.79 -2.52
CA LYS A 125 -12.90 -8.07 -2.44
C LYS A 125 -12.84 -6.81 -1.56
N ILE A 126 -11.69 -6.53 -0.97
CA ILE A 126 -11.49 -5.40 -0.06
C ILE A 126 -10.25 -4.60 -0.43
N VAL A 127 -10.39 -3.30 -0.32
CA VAL A 127 -9.30 -2.31 -0.31
C VAL A 127 -9.42 -1.47 0.95
N HIS A 128 -8.36 -0.77 1.32
CA HIS A 128 -8.49 0.31 2.27
C HIS A 128 -8.08 1.64 1.65
N LEU A 129 -8.79 2.70 2.01
CA LEU A 129 -8.56 4.09 1.62
C LEU A 129 -8.49 4.90 2.91
N ASP A 130 -7.33 5.47 3.20
CA ASP A 130 -7.08 6.29 4.39
C ASP A 130 -7.54 5.64 5.72
N GLY A 131 -7.29 4.32 5.83
CA GLY A 131 -7.68 3.52 6.99
C GLY A 131 -9.10 2.97 6.97
N GLU A 132 -9.96 3.39 6.04
CA GLU A 132 -11.30 2.86 5.88
C GLU A 132 -11.33 1.68 4.90
N VAL A 133 -11.98 0.61 5.30
CA VAL A 133 -12.16 -0.59 4.46
C VAL A 133 -13.37 -0.43 3.56
N LYS A 134 -13.17 -0.68 2.28
CA LYS A 134 -14.23 -0.66 1.27
C LYS A 134 -14.27 -1.99 0.53
N LYS A 135 -15.48 -2.47 0.23
CA LYS A 135 -15.70 -3.61 -0.67
C LYS A 135 -15.55 -3.14 -2.11
N VAL A 136 -14.89 -3.94 -2.92
CA VAL A 136 -14.65 -3.65 -4.34
C VAL A 136 -14.95 -4.85 -5.22
N ILE A 137 -15.19 -4.56 -6.49
CA ILE A 137 -15.37 -5.55 -7.55
C ILE A 137 -14.22 -5.37 -8.55
N SER A 138 -13.60 -6.47 -8.94
CA SER A 138 -12.56 -6.48 -9.98
C SER A 138 -13.17 -6.27 -11.38
N PRO A 139 -12.51 -5.53 -12.27
CA PRO A 139 -11.22 -4.85 -12.10
C PRO A 139 -11.32 -3.56 -11.25
N ILE A 140 -10.24 -3.24 -10.52
CA ILE A 140 -10.12 -2.04 -9.69
C ILE A 140 -9.25 -1.04 -10.46
N SER A 141 -9.81 0.12 -10.82
CA SER A 141 -9.07 1.20 -11.45
C SER A 141 -8.72 2.27 -10.41
N ILE A 142 -7.45 2.61 -10.35
CA ILE A 142 -6.90 3.66 -9.49
C ILE A 142 -6.29 4.71 -10.40
N LYS A 143 -6.75 5.96 -10.29
CA LYS A 143 -6.26 7.07 -11.10
C LYS A 143 -6.22 8.37 -10.32
N ILE A 144 -5.39 9.30 -10.76
CA ILE A 144 -5.41 10.68 -10.27
C ILE A 144 -6.75 11.32 -10.64
N SER A 145 -7.32 12.04 -9.69
CA SER A 145 -8.53 12.85 -9.92
C SER A 145 -8.15 14.18 -10.56
N ASP A 146 -8.96 14.65 -11.51
CA ASP A 146 -8.84 16.00 -12.08
C ASP A 146 -9.23 17.07 -11.05
N ARG A 147 -9.94 16.69 -9.98
CA ARG A 147 -10.30 17.59 -8.88
C ARG A 147 -9.09 17.81 -7.98
N LYS A 148 -8.69 19.07 -7.80
CA LYS A 148 -7.58 19.47 -6.94
C LYS A 148 -8.12 20.01 -5.62
N LEU A 149 -7.57 19.55 -4.51
CA LEU A 149 -7.78 20.13 -3.20
C LEU A 149 -6.81 21.32 -3.04
N LYS A 150 -7.35 22.51 -2.76
CA LYS A 150 -6.52 23.66 -2.39
C LYS A 150 -6.24 23.61 -0.90
N ILE A 151 -4.97 23.61 -0.53
CA ILE A 151 -4.51 23.61 0.85
C ILE A 151 -3.73 24.90 1.08
N PHE A 152 -4.07 25.62 2.13
CA PHE A 152 -3.26 26.74 2.59
C PHE A 152 -2.06 26.15 3.36
N VAL A 153 -0.87 26.50 2.95
CA VAL A 153 0.37 26.19 3.67
C VAL A 153 0.89 27.48 4.30
N PRO A 154 1.33 27.43 5.57
CA PRO A 154 1.91 28.58 6.25
C PRO A 154 3.24 29.01 5.60
#